data_480a941af93714777ea8a7a97ecd54a7
#
_entry.id   480a941af93714777ea8a7a97ecd54a7
#
_cell.length_a   1.000
_cell.length_b   1.000
_cell.length_c   1.000
_cell.angle_alpha   90.00
_cell.angle_beta   90.00
_cell.angle_gamma   90.00
#
_symmetry.space_group_name_H-M   'P 1'
#
loop_
_entity.id
_entity.type
_entity.pdbx_description
1 polymer ?
#
loop_
_entity_poly.entity_id
_entity_poly.type
_entity_poly.pdbx_seq_one_letter_code
_entity_poly.pdbx_strand_id
1 'polypeptide(L)'
;MGARVAHVRELKSEIERLRGENTSLRAEIESLRAHFDLALLAAEDLRRLPEGGRLEVWDGWNLVLGAKKEARDRDDLVRQARRKTEEQPGLFVWIVFDGPRVSSRVEGDVRISYTGGEGAQRADRMIIDYVRMAVWLGLGDKVSVRTNDRDFLRKVAGLAS
;
A
#
# COMPACT_ATOMS: atom_id res chain seq x y z
N MET A 1 8.40 -36.47 42.68
CA MET A 1 8.07 -35.01 42.75
C MET A 1 8.67 -34.19 41.60
N GLY A 2 9.89 -34.46 41.15
CA GLY A 2 10.57 -33.70 40.09
C GLY A 2 9.92 -33.72 38.71
N ALA A 3 9.41 -34.86 38.25
CA ALA A 3 8.84 -35.00 36.92
C ALA A 3 7.58 -34.18 36.70
N ARG A 4 6.70 -34.02 37.70
CA ARG A 4 5.51 -33.18 37.62
C ARG A 4 5.86 -31.69 37.55
N VAL A 5 6.89 -31.25 38.25
CA VAL A 5 7.34 -29.84 38.22
C VAL A 5 7.97 -29.49 36.87
N ALA A 6 8.76 -30.41 36.28
CA ALA A 6 9.33 -30.24 34.96
C ALA A 6 8.22 -30.10 33.88
N HIS A 7 7.24 -30.99 33.89
CA HIS A 7 6.11 -30.95 32.97
C HIS A 7 5.28 -29.67 33.07
N VAL A 8 5.05 -29.17 34.27
CA VAL A 8 4.34 -27.87 34.48
C VAL A 8 5.15 -26.71 33.92
N ARG A 9 6.49 -26.73 34.00
CA ARG A 9 7.34 -25.70 33.42
C ARG A 9 7.28 -25.71 31.88
N GLU A 10 7.35 -26.91 31.30
CA GLU A 10 7.22 -27.09 29.85
C GLU A 10 5.88 -26.56 29.33
N LEU A 11 4.77 -26.89 30.00
CA LEU A 11 3.44 -26.40 29.62
C LEU A 11 3.33 -24.87 29.73
N LYS A 12 3.91 -24.26 30.77
CA LYS A 12 3.94 -22.81 30.92
C LYS A 12 4.71 -22.15 29.79
N SER A 13 5.90 -22.67 29.48
CA SER A 13 6.73 -22.16 28.36
C SER A 13 5.99 -22.26 27.02
N GLU A 14 5.30 -23.37 26.78
CA GLU A 14 4.51 -23.57 25.59
C GLU A 14 3.31 -22.61 25.50
N ILE A 15 2.62 -22.37 26.61
CA ILE A 15 1.53 -21.39 26.70
C ILE A 15 2.04 -19.98 26.39
N GLU A 16 3.19 -19.59 26.90
CA GLU A 16 3.80 -18.29 26.61
C GLU A 16 4.18 -18.16 25.14
N ARG A 17 4.78 -19.19 24.57
CA ARG A 17 5.10 -19.24 23.13
C ARG A 17 3.85 -19.08 22.27
N LEU A 18 2.80 -19.87 22.53
CA LEU A 18 1.54 -19.83 21.80
C LEU A 18 0.81 -18.50 21.96
N ARG A 19 0.88 -17.85 23.13
CA ARG A 19 0.35 -16.49 23.34
C ARG A 19 1.09 -15.47 22.49
N GLY A 20 2.41 -15.56 22.43
CA GLY A 20 3.23 -14.69 21.58
C GLY A 20 2.89 -14.83 20.10
N GLU A 21 2.81 -16.07 19.60
CA GLU A 21 2.39 -16.37 18.22
C GLU A 21 0.98 -15.86 17.92
N ASN A 22 0.04 -16.06 18.83
CA ASN A 22 -1.34 -15.59 18.65
C ASN A 22 -1.42 -14.06 18.56
N THR A 23 -0.64 -13.36 19.37
CA THR A 23 -0.55 -11.90 19.33
C THR A 23 0.02 -11.42 18.00
N SER A 24 1.08 -12.06 17.53
CA SER A 24 1.69 -11.76 16.23
C SER A 24 0.75 -11.99 15.05
N LEU A 25 0.06 -13.14 15.05
CA LEU A 25 -0.92 -13.48 14.01
C LEU A 25 -2.11 -12.51 13.98
N ARG A 26 -2.58 -12.06 15.15
CA ARG A 26 -3.65 -11.04 15.22
C ARG A 26 -3.21 -9.73 14.62
N ALA A 27 -2.00 -9.26 14.93
CA ALA A 27 -1.46 -8.04 14.36
C ALA A 27 -1.29 -8.15 12.84
N GLU A 28 -0.88 -9.31 12.34
CA GLU A 28 -0.77 -9.58 10.90
C GLU A 28 -2.16 -9.57 10.22
N ILE A 29 -3.17 -10.19 10.82
CA ILE A 29 -4.55 -10.17 10.31
C ILE A 29 -5.09 -8.75 10.24
N GLU A 30 -4.90 -7.94 11.27
CA GLU A 30 -5.32 -6.53 11.26
C GLU A 30 -4.61 -5.73 10.17
N SER A 31 -3.31 -5.94 10.01
CA SER A 31 -2.54 -5.31 8.93
C SER A 31 -3.03 -5.70 7.55
N LEU A 32 -3.33 -7.00 7.32
CA LEU A 32 -3.85 -7.50 6.05
C LEU A 32 -5.26 -6.95 5.75
N ARG A 33 -6.11 -6.86 6.76
CA ARG A 33 -7.45 -6.26 6.62
C ARG A 33 -7.35 -4.79 6.23
N ALA A 34 -6.52 -4.01 6.92
CA ALA A 34 -6.32 -2.61 6.60
C ALA A 34 -5.77 -2.40 5.18
N HIS A 35 -4.87 -3.28 4.73
CA HIS A 35 -4.36 -3.32 3.36
C HIS A 35 -5.48 -3.57 2.35
N PHE A 36 -6.33 -4.55 2.64
CA PHE A 36 -7.45 -4.92 1.77
C PHE A 36 -8.45 -3.77 1.67
N ASP A 37 -8.79 -3.12 2.79
CA ASP A 37 -9.72 -2.00 2.81
C ASP A 37 -9.22 -0.81 1.99
N LEU A 38 -7.92 -0.49 2.07
CA LEU A 38 -7.32 0.57 1.26
C LEU A 38 -7.30 0.24 -0.24
N ALA A 39 -7.00 -1.02 -0.57
CA ALA A 39 -7.03 -1.49 -1.95
C ALA A 39 -8.46 -1.46 -2.52
N LEU A 40 -9.46 -1.82 -1.69
CA LEU A 40 -10.86 -1.79 -2.08
C LEU A 40 -11.35 -0.37 -2.36
N LEU A 41 -10.98 0.60 -1.51
CA LEU A 41 -11.29 2.01 -1.73
C LEU A 41 -10.70 2.53 -3.04
N ALA A 42 -9.46 2.18 -3.33
CA ALA A 42 -8.81 2.57 -4.58
C ALA A 42 -9.43 1.86 -5.79
N ALA A 43 -9.92 0.62 -5.63
CA ALA A 43 -10.66 -0.09 -6.69
C ALA A 43 -12.01 0.56 -6.99
N GLU A 44 -12.68 1.11 -5.99
CA GLU A 44 -13.91 1.89 -6.21
C GLU A 44 -13.63 3.13 -7.07
N ASP A 45 -12.54 3.84 -6.81
CA ASP A 45 -12.13 4.97 -7.62
C ASP A 45 -11.87 4.54 -9.07
N LEU A 46 -11.17 3.41 -9.27
CA LEU A 46 -10.88 2.88 -10.60
C LEU A 46 -12.16 2.55 -11.40
N ARG A 47 -13.17 1.99 -10.74
CA ARG A 47 -14.47 1.70 -11.37
C ARG A 47 -15.28 2.96 -11.72
N ARG A 48 -15.06 4.05 -10.98
CA ARG A 48 -15.74 5.34 -11.19
C ARG A 48 -15.05 6.24 -12.20
N LEU A 49 -13.92 5.81 -12.76
CA LEU A 49 -13.22 6.57 -13.79
C LEU A 49 -14.15 6.84 -14.96
N PRO A 50 -14.21 8.09 -15.45
CA PRO A 50 -14.95 8.42 -16.66
C PRO A 50 -14.38 7.66 -17.87
N GLU A 51 -15.10 7.67 -18.98
CA GLU A 51 -14.59 7.14 -20.25
C GLU A 51 -13.27 7.82 -20.61
N GLY A 52 -12.24 7.04 -20.94
CA GLY A 52 -10.89 7.54 -21.18
C GLY A 52 -10.13 7.99 -19.92
N GLY A 53 -10.74 7.87 -18.75
CA GLY A 53 -10.09 8.17 -17.47
C GLY A 53 -9.01 7.17 -17.11
N ARG A 54 -8.01 7.63 -16.35
CA ARG A 54 -6.87 6.82 -15.91
C ARG A 54 -6.48 7.14 -14.47
N LEU A 55 -5.84 6.17 -13.83
CA LEU A 55 -5.29 6.29 -12.48
C LEU A 55 -3.76 6.19 -12.54
N GLU A 56 -3.08 7.15 -11.93
CA GLU A 56 -1.65 7.03 -11.63
C GLU A 56 -1.46 6.73 -10.15
N VAL A 57 -0.80 5.63 -9.84
CA VAL A 57 -0.40 5.28 -8.47
C VAL A 57 1.03 5.76 -8.24
N TRP A 58 1.23 6.59 -7.24
CA TRP A 58 2.52 7.21 -6.93
C TRP A 58 3.11 6.58 -5.66
N ASP A 59 4.32 6.09 -5.77
CA ASP A 59 5.15 5.63 -4.64
C ASP A 59 5.69 6.85 -3.90
N GLY A 60 4.98 7.27 -2.85
CA GLY A 60 5.14 8.58 -2.24
C GLY A 60 6.55 8.83 -1.69
N TRP A 61 7.07 7.95 -0.83
CA TRP A 61 8.40 8.15 -0.25
C TRP A 61 9.52 7.99 -1.28
N ASN A 62 9.38 7.14 -2.26
CA ASN A 62 10.38 7.00 -3.31
C ASN A 62 10.52 8.29 -4.14
N LEU A 63 9.41 8.98 -4.42
CA LEU A 63 9.42 10.25 -5.15
C LEU A 63 9.95 11.43 -4.31
N VAL A 64 9.83 11.37 -2.98
CA VAL A 64 10.34 12.39 -2.05
C VAL A 64 11.79 12.13 -1.63
N LEU A 65 12.13 10.87 -1.30
CA LEU A 65 13.40 10.49 -0.69
C LEU A 65 14.33 9.71 -1.62
N GLY A 66 13.84 9.25 -2.77
CA GLY A 66 14.61 8.47 -3.74
C GLY A 66 15.80 9.23 -4.33
N ALA A 67 16.65 8.53 -5.06
CA ALA A 67 17.88 9.05 -5.66
C ALA A 67 17.64 10.25 -6.60
N LYS A 68 16.48 10.29 -7.25
CA LYS A 68 15.99 11.44 -8.00
C LYS A 68 14.79 12.02 -7.26
N LYS A 69 15.04 13.01 -6.42
CA LYS A 69 13.97 13.72 -5.71
C LYS A 69 13.11 14.46 -6.72
N GLU A 70 11.85 14.06 -6.85
CA GLU A 70 10.87 14.75 -7.69
C GLU A 70 10.05 15.78 -6.92
N ALA A 71 9.99 15.64 -5.58
CA ALA A 71 9.37 16.60 -4.69
C ALA A 71 10.28 16.90 -3.49
N ARG A 72 10.17 18.10 -2.94
CA ARG A 72 10.94 18.54 -1.76
C ARG A 72 10.52 17.79 -0.50
N ASP A 73 9.21 17.60 -0.37
CA ASP A 73 8.56 16.96 0.76
C ASP A 73 7.20 16.37 0.33
N ARG A 74 6.52 15.73 1.28
CA ARG A 74 5.19 15.14 1.07
C ARG A 74 4.17 16.16 0.56
N ASP A 75 4.13 17.34 1.16
CA ASP A 75 3.12 18.36 0.82
C ASP A 75 3.38 18.97 -0.57
N ASP A 76 4.64 19.04 -0.97
CA ASP A 76 5.02 19.40 -2.32
C ASP A 76 4.57 18.34 -3.34
N LEU A 77 4.74 17.06 -3.02
CA LEU A 77 4.27 15.95 -3.86
C LEU A 77 2.74 16.00 -4.05
N VAL A 78 1.99 16.25 -2.98
CA VAL A 78 0.53 16.40 -3.04
C VAL A 78 0.12 17.58 -3.90
N ARG A 79 0.80 18.73 -3.77
CA ARG A 79 0.53 19.90 -4.64
C ARG A 79 0.80 19.61 -6.11
N GLN A 80 1.88 18.86 -6.41
CA GLN A 80 2.18 18.44 -7.78
C GLN A 80 1.08 17.52 -8.33
N ALA A 81 0.60 16.57 -7.53
CA ALA A 81 -0.47 15.67 -7.94
C ALA A 81 -1.77 16.45 -8.25
N ARG A 82 -2.17 17.38 -7.37
CA ARG A 82 -3.35 18.23 -7.60
C ARG A 82 -3.24 19.01 -8.89
N ARG A 83 -2.14 19.73 -9.08
CA ARG A 83 -1.92 20.49 -10.31
C ARG A 83 -2.01 19.60 -11.55
N LYS A 84 -1.42 18.40 -11.48
CA LYS A 84 -1.45 17.46 -12.60
C LYS A 84 -2.87 17.00 -12.91
N THR A 85 -3.72 16.72 -11.91
CA THR A 85 -5.12 16.34 -12.13
C THR A 85 -5.96 17.50 -12.65
N GLU A 86 -5.70 18.73 -12.23
CA GLU A 86 -6.34 19.95 -12.78
C GLU A 86 -5.97 20.19 -14.25
N GLU A 87 -4.71 19.95 -14.63
CA GLU A 87 -4.22 20.09 -16.01
C GLU A 87 -4.67 18.95 -16.93
N GLN A 88 -5.06 17.80 -16.40
CA GLN A 88 -5.41 16.60 -17.15
C GLN A 88 -6.76 16.01 -16.70
N PRO A 89 -7.88 16.52 -17.24
CA PRO A 89 -9.21 16.01 -16.92
C PRO A 89 -9.31 14.48 -17.13
N GLY A 90 -9.92 13.80 -16.15
CA GLY A 90 -10.04 12.34 -16.15
C GLY A 90 -8.81 11.60 -15.60
N LEU A 91 -7.76 12.32 -15.21
CA LEU A 91 -6.65 11.75 -14.45
C LEU A 91 -6.97 11.78 -12.97
N PHE A 92 -6.87 10.60 -12.33
CA PHE A 92 -6.86 10.44 -10.88
C PHE A 92 -5.46 10.06 -10.41
N VAL A 93 -5.06 10.53 -9.24
CA VAL A 93 -3.78 10.19 -8.64
C VAL A 93 -4.00 9.58 -7.26
N TRP A 94 -3.40 8.44 -7.02
CA TRP A 94 -3.35 7.82 -5.70
C TRP A 94 -1.91 7.78 -5.21
N ILE A 95 -1.59 8.56 -4.15
CA ILE A 95 -0.28 8.59 -3.53
C ILE A 95 -0.28 7.63 -2.33
N VAL A 96 0.64 6.68 -2.34
CA VAL A 96 0.81 5.70 -1.27
C VAL A 96 2.09 5.97 -0.52
N PHE A 97 2.00 6.13 0.80
CA PHE A 97 3.13 6.29 1.70
C PHE A 97 3.20 5.13 2.69
N ASP A 98 4.40 4.68 3.02
CA ASP A 98 4.60 3.92 4.25
C ASP A 98 4.43 4.82 5.47
N GLY A 99 3.76 4.31 6.49
CA GLY A 99 3.54 5.06 7.72
C GLY A 99 3.02 4.16 8.84
N PRO A 100 3.19 4.56 10.11
CA PRO A 100 2.86 3.72 11.26
C PRO A 100 1.36 3.50 11.46
N ARG A 101 0.53 4.39 10.92
CA ARG A 101 -0.93 4.33 11.05
C ARG A 101 -1.59 4.29 9.70
N VAL A 102 -2.57 3.39 9.56
CA VAL A 102 -3.43 3.34 8.38
C VAL A 102 -4.26 4.60 8.32
N SER A 103 -4.24 5.27 7.19
CA SER A 103 -5.15 6.36 6.88
C SER A 103 -5.32 6.54 5.38
N SER A 104 -6.47 7.10 4.98
CA SER A 104 -6.72 7.50 3.60
C SER A 104 -7.57 8.77 3.61
N ARG A 105 -7.23 9.70 2.73
CA ARG A 105 -8.02 10.91 2.50
C ARG A 105 -8.08 11.21 1.02
N VAL A 106 -9.15 11.87 0.59
CA VAL A 106 -9.35 12.29 -0.80
C VAL A 106 -9.42 13.81 -0.85
N GLU A 107 -8.72 14.38 -1.77
CA GLU A 107 -8.64 15.82 -2.03
C GLU A 107 -8.82 16.07 -3.54
N GLY A 108 -10.08 16.33 -3.96
CA GLY A 108 -10.42 16.36 -5.38
C GLY A 108 -10.18 14.98 -6.05
N ASP A 109 -9.41 14.98 -7.11
CA ASP A 109 -9.04 13.75 -7.83
C ASP A 109 -7.72 13.13 -7.32
N VAL A 110 -7.29 13.50 -6.12
CA VAL A 110 -6.10 12.96 -5.47
C VAL A 110 -6.48 12.20 -4.21
N ARG A 111 -6.10 10.93 -4.12
CA ARG A 111 -6.17 10.11 -2.91
C ARG A 111 -4.78 10.01 -2.29
N ILE A 112 -4.70 10.17 -0.98
CA ILE A 112 -3.46 10.02 -0.22
C ILE A 112 -3.70 8.96 0.83
N SER A 113 -2.88 7.91 0.82
CA SER A 113 -3.01 6.78 1.75
C SER A 113 -1.69 6.48 2.45
N TYR A 114 -1.78 6.05 3.70
CA TYR A 114 -0.69 5.52 4.50
C TYR A 114 -0.96 4.06 4.81
N THR A 115 0.03 3.19 4.59
CA THR A 115 -0.14 1.73 4.68
C THR A 115 -0.35 1.21 6.09
N GLY A 116 0.12 1.95 7.09
CA GLY A 116 0.12 1.50 8.48
C GLY A 116 1.15 0.40 8.78
N GLY A 117 1.37 0.15 10.07
CA GLY A 117 2.20 -0.92 10.59
C GLY A 117 3.70 -0.66 10.54
N GLU A 118 4.47 -1.65 11.00
CA GLU A 118 5.93 -1.62 11.06
C GLU A 118 6.53 -2.38 9.87
N GLY A 119 7.62 -1.87 9.31
CA GLY A 119 8.38 -2.47 8.22
C GLY A 119 8.42 -1.63 6.94
N ALA A 120 9.51 -1.79 6.21
CA ALA A 120 9.73 -1.16 4.92
C ALA A 120 8.96 -1.88 3.79
N GLN A 121 8.78 -1.19 2.65
CA GLN A 121 8.23 -1.77 1.41
C GLN A 121 6.75 -2.20 1.48
N ARG A 122 5.97 -1.64 2.38
CA ARG A 122 4.53 -1.90 2.44
C ARG A 122 3.78 -1.20 1.32
N ALA A 123 4.19 0.03 0.99
CA ALA A 123 3.67 0.77 -0.16
C ALA A 123 3.90 -0.02 -1.45
N ASP A 124 5.11 -0.54 -1.67
CA ASP A 124 5.44 -1.37 -2.83
C ASP A 124 4.51 -2.58 -2.95
N ARG A 125 4.33 -3.31 -1.84
CA ARG A 125 3.44 -4.49 -1.81
C ARG A 125 2.00 -4.10 -2.11
N MET A 126 1.50 -3.04 -1.49
CA MET A 126 0.15 -2.52 -1.73
C MET A 126 -0.05 -2.14 -3.19
N ILE A 127 0.89 -1.42 -3.79
CA ILE A 127 0.84 -1.02 -5.19
C ILE A 127 0.84 -2.24 -6.11
N ILE A 128 1.71 -3.24 -5.86
CA ILE A 128 1.75 -4.49 -6.63
C ILE A 128 0.40 -5.22 -6.57
N ASP A 129 -0.14 -5.39 -5.37
CA ASP A 129 -1.40 -6.13 -5.17
C ASP A 129 -2.57 -5.38 -5.82
N TYR A 130 -2.55 -4.05 -5.78
CA TYR A 130 -3.53 -3.22 -6.46
C TYR A 130 -3.45 -3.35 -7.99
N VAL A 131 -2.26 -3.29 -8.57
CA VAL A 131 -2.07 -3.46 -10.02
C VAL A 131 -2.51 -4.86 -10.48
N ARG A 132 -2.16 -5.91 -9.72
CA ARG A 132 -2.64 -7.28 -10.00
C ARG A 132 -4.16 -7.35 -10.01
N MET A 133 -4.82 -6.73 -9.04
CA MET A 133 -6.28 -6.68 -8.98
C MET A 133 -6.86 -5.93 -10.19
N ALA A 134 -6.29 -4.79 -10.57
CA ALA A 134 -6.71 -4.03 -11.73
C ALA A 134 -6.59 -4.85 -13.03
N VAL A 135 -5.49 -5.56 -13.21
CA VAL A 135 -5.26 -6.47 -14.35
C VAL A 135 -6.30 -7.60 -14.34
N TRP A 136 -6.52 -8.24 -13.19
CA TRP A 136 -7.52 -9.29 -13.05
C TRP A 136 -8.95 -8.83 -13.36
N LEU A 137 -9.28 -7.56 -13.06
CA LEU A 137 -10.57 -6.93 -13.40
C LEU A 137 -10.65 -6.47 -14.86
N GLY A 138 -9.62 -6.64 -15.67
CA GLY A 138 -9.57 -6.14 -17.06
C GLY A 138 -9.41 -4.62 -17.15
N LEU A 139 -8.91 -3.97 -16.10
CA LEU A 139 -8.73 -2.51 -15.99
C LEU A 139 -7.24 -2.12 -15.88
N GLY A 140 -6.33 -3.05 -16.14
CA GLY A 140 -4.90 -2.82 -16.01
C GLY A 140 -4.36 -1.72 -16.93
N ASP A 141 -4.94 -1.55 -18.10
CA ASP A 141 -4.63 -0.49 -19.07
C ASP A 141 -4.95 0.93 -18.57
N LYS A 142 -5.84 1.05 -17.59
CA LYS A 142 -6.20 2.32 -16.96
C LYS A 142 -5.29 2.72 -15.79
N VAL A 143 -4.37 1.82 -15.38
CA VAL A 143 -3.50 2.03 -14.22
C VAL A 143 -2.06 2.16 -14.66
N SER A 144 -1.39 3.21 -14.19
CA SER A 144 0.05 3.37 -14.33
C SER A 144 0.69 3.63 -12.95
N VAL A 145 1.97 3.28 -12.81
CA VAL A 145 2.72 3.47 -11.56
C VAL A 145 3.85 4.46 -11.80
N ARG A 146 4.00 5.41 -10.88
CA ARG A 146 5.09 6.38 -10.86
C ARG A 146 5.98 6.16 -9.64
N THR A 147 7.22 5.83 -9.91
CA THR A 147 8.29 5.63 -8.93
C THR A 147 9.64 5.86 -9.60
N ASN A 148 10.67 6.15 -8.82
CA ASN A 148 12.06 6.22 -9.30
C ASN A 148 12.78 4.86 -9.19
N ASP A 149 12.15 3.84 -8.62
CA ASP A 149 12.69 2.49 -8.52
C ASP A 149 12.47 1.72 -9.82
N ARG A 150 13.56 1.51 -10.57
CA ARG A 150 13.52 0.80 -11.85
C ARG A 150 13.21 -0.69 -11.70
N ASP A 151 13.63 -1.30 -10.60
CA ASP A 151 13.37 -2.72 -10.36
C ASP A 151 11.91 -2.93 -10.00
N PHE A 152 11.35 -2.00 -9.24
CA PHE A 152 9.93 -1.98 -8.94
C PHE A 152 9.09 -1.78 -10.21
N LEU A 153 9.45 -0.83 -11.09
CA LEU A 153 8.77 -0.64 -12.37
C LEU A 153 8.80 -1.90 -13.26
N ARG A 154 9.92 -2.63 -13.30
CA ARG A 154 10.01 -3.91 -14.03
C ARG A 154 9.05 -4.97 -13.46
N LYS A 155 8.95 -5.06 -12.13
CA LYS A 155 7.99 -5.97 -11.48
C LYS A 155 6.56 -5.62 -11.85
N VAL A 156 6.19 -4.34 -11.80
CA VAL A 156 4.85 -3.87 -12.17
C VAL A 156 4.55 -4.15 -13.64
N ALA A 157 5.47 -3.85 -14.54
CA ALA A 157 5.30 -4.10 -15.98
C ALA A 157 5.07 -5.60 -16.28
N GLY A 158 5.74 -6.50 -15.55
CA GLY A 158 5.55 -7.94 -15.68
C GLY A 158 4.17 -8.44 -15.21
N LEU A 159 3.37 -7.62 -14.53
CA LEU A 159 2.01 -8.00 -14.13
C LEU A 159 0.97 -7.78 -15.23
N ALA A 160 1.27 -6.91 -16.20
CA ALA A 160 0.37 -6.56 -17.30
C ALA A 160 0.59 -7.44 -18.55
N SER A 161 1.57 -8.34 -18.50
CA SER A 161 1.92 -9.29 -19.56
C SER A 161 1.24 -10.62 -19.35
#